data_964482b1f4dfee5bd85a2c98831943cf
#
_entry.id   964482b1f4dfee5bd85a2c98831943cf
#
_cell.length_a   1.000
_cell.length_b   1.000
_cell.length_c   1.000
_cell.angle_alpha   90.00
_cell.angle_beta   90.00
_cell.angle_gamma   90.00
#
_symmetry.space_group_name_H-M   'P 1'
#
loop_
_entity.id
_entity.type
_entity.pdbx_description
1 polymer ?
#
loop_
_entity_poly.entity_id
_entity_poly.type
_entity_poly.pdbx_seq_one_letter_code
_entity_poly.pdbx_strand_id
1 'polypeptide(L)'
;MNKKAGKVLVALLILTFLLLLIEALAMDVNTDTPAIEMEDVSTDDWFYRYVVDGLRFGIITGVSGDTFRFVPDRDVTRGEFIAMLGRLHEYGHGPIGTPGDGPFYQRYLEWAVEMGIVHGNQHGDLMPRALVNREQKAVIVYRYIDVFDLWEYFEHEYVMATVTFRDVEEISQWARGPTLRLRSRLLIFFDRDRYFGPHNNVTRAESLQILIRVSSAVYDLVHPA
;
A
#
# COMPACT_ATOMS: atom_id res chain seq x y z
N MET A 1 58.37 -13.22 -23.50
CA MET A 1 57.23 -12.43 -23.01
C MET A 1 57.21 -12.53 -21.50
N ASN A 2 57.43 -11.42 -20.79
CA ASN A 2 57.70 -11.40 -19.36
C ASN A 2 56.42 -11.75 -18.57
N LYS A 3 56.42 -12.84 -17.80
CA LYS A 3 55.28 -13.31 -17.01
C LYS A 3 54.67 -12.24 -16.09
N LYS A 4 55.44 -11.22 -15.70
CA LYS A 4 54.96 -10.08 -14.92
C LYS A 4 54.13 -9.11 -15.77
N ALA A 5 54.52 -8.86 -17.05
CA ALA A 5 53.77 -8.00 -17.95
C ALA A 5 52.39 -8.58 -18.33
N GLY A 6 52.30 -9.92 -18.49
CA GLY A 6 51.02 -10.60 -18.75
C GLY A 6 50.03 -10.48 -17.55
N LYS A 7 50.54 -10.58 -16.32
CA LYS A 7 49.67 -10.42 -15.11
C LYS A 7 49.15 -9.00 -14.94
N VAL A 8 49.97 -8.00 -15.27
CA VAL A 8 49.56 -6.59 -15.22
C VAL A 8 48.51 -6.28 -16.28
N LEU A 9 48.66 -6.83 -17.49
CA LEU A 9 47.70 -6.65 -18.58
C LEU A 9 46.33 -7.28 -18.24
N VAL A 10 46.33 -8.48 -17.67
CA VAL A 10 45.10 -9.16 -17.22
C VAL A 10 44.42 -8.40 -16.10
N ALA A 11 45.19 -7.86 -15.12
CA ALA A 11 44.60 -7.05 -14.02
C ALA A 11 43.96 -5.74 -14.53
N LEU A 12 44.59 -5.10 -15.52
CA LEU A 12 44.03 -3.90 -16.16
C LEU A 12 42.75 -4.22 -16.95
N LEU A 13 42.70 -5.34 -17.67
CA LEU A 13 41.50 -5.78 -18.39
C LEU A 13 40.34 -6.11 -17.43
N ILE A 14 40.61 -6.74 -16.30
CA ILE A 14 39.62 -7.02 -15.28
C ILE A 14 39.09 -5.69 -14.65
N LEU A 15 39.97 -4.75 -14.38
CA LEU A 15 39.62 -3.45 -13.81
C LEU A 15 38.76 -2.61 -14.76
N THR A 16 39.10 -2.61 -16.07
CA THR A 16 38.31 -1.91 -17.09
C THR A 16 36.95 -2.59 -17.30
N PHE A 17 36.90 -3.91 -17.27
CA PHE A 17 35.62 -4.65 -17.33
C PHE A 17 34.75 -4.40 -16.11
N LEU A 18 35.34 -4.31 -14.90
CA LEU A 18 34.61 -3.97 -13.67
C LEU A 18 34.07 -2.53 -13.70
N LEU A 19 34.85 -1.58 -14.23
CA LEU A 19 34.41 -0.20 -14.43
C LEU A 19 33.25 -0.10 -15.42
N LEU A 20 33.30 -0.81 -16.54
CA LEU A 20 32.23 -0.88 -17.52
C LEU A 20 30.97 -1.55 -16.96
N LEU A 21 31.11 -2.56 -16.08
CA LEU A 21 30.00 -3.18 -15.36
C LEU A 21 29.35 -2.21 -14.36
N ILE A 22 30.15 -1.40 -13.67
CA ILE A 22 29.64 -0.38 -12.73
C ILE A 22 28.92 0.72 -13.51
N GLU A 23 29.44 1.16 -14.66
CA GLU A 23 28.75 2.11 -15.52
C GLU A 23 27.47 1.53 -16.14
N ALA A 24 27.47 0.27 -16.57
CA ALA A 24 26.27 -0.42 -17.06
C ALA A 24 25.19 -0.59 -15.97
N LEU A 25 25.59 -0.95 -14.74
CA LEU A 25 24.70 -1.01 -13.59
C LEU A 25 24.19 0.39 -13.15
N ALA A 26 25.00 1.44 -13.32
CA ALA A 26 24.60 2.82 -13.05
C ALA A 26 23.67 3.39 -14.15
N MET A 27 23.75 2.89 -15.37
CA MET A 27 22.85 3.29 -16.47
C MET A 27 21.46 2.65 -16.36
N ASP A 28 21.32 1.52 -15.64
CA ASP A 28 20.01 0.85 -15.45
C ASP A 28 19.18 1.46 -14.28
N VAL A 29 19.73 2.47 -13.60
CA VAL A 29 18.99 3.35 -12.67
C VAL A 29 18.58 4.63 -13.40
N ASN A 30 18.23 4.51 -14.68
CA ASN A 30 17.53 5.61 -15.35
C ASN A 30 16.06 5.54 -14.94
N THR A 31 15.76 6.19 -13.83
CA THR A 31 14.39 6.49 -13.39
C THR A 31 13.79 7.56 -14.30
N ASP A 32 13.71 7.29 -15.61
CA ASP A 32 12.82 8.01 -16.52
C ASP A 32 11.37 7.55 -16.31
N THR A 33 10.95 7.52 -15.07
CA THR A 33 9.55 7.77 -14.78
C THR A 33 9.39 9.26 -15.00
N PRO A 34 8.62 9.73 -16.02
CA PRO A 34 8.38 11.15 -16.19
C PRO A 34 7.95 11.68 -14.82
N ALA A 35 8.66 12.70 -14.33
CA ALA A 35 8.32 13.32 -13.05
C ALA A 35 6.89 13.81 -13.21
N ILE A 36 5.93 13.04 -12.68
CA ILE A 36 4.54 13.47 -12.65
C ILE A 36 4.55 14.72 -11.77
N GLU A 37 4.30 15.87 -12.37
CA GLU A 37 4.18 17.10 -11.63
C GLU A 37 2.98 17.01 -10.69
N MET A 38 3.26 16.97 -9.41
CA MET A 38 2.26 16.83 -8.35
C MET A 38 2.00 18.21 -7.74
N GLU A 39 0.78 18.73 -7.91
CA GLU A 39 0.40 20.06 -7.47
C GLU A 39 0.42 20.23 -5.95
N ASP A 40 0.02 19.19 -5.23
CA ASP A 40 -0.27 19.21 -3.80
C ASP A 40 0.50 18.16 -3.00
N VAL A 41 1.66 17.71 -3.53
CA VAL A 41 2.53 16.72 -2.88
C VAL A 41 3.97 17.17 -2.99
N SER A 42 4.60 17.43 -1.84
CA SER A 42 6.01 17.79 -1.73
C SER A 42 6.87 16.58 -1.33
N THR A 43 8.14 16.57 -1.72
CA THR A 43 9.11 15.57 -1.28
C THR A 43 9.29 15.51 0.25
N ASP A 44 8.97 16.59 0.95
CA ASP A 44 9.06 16.69 2.41
C ASP A 44 7.82 16.16 3.13
N ASP A 45 6.74 15.86 2.38
CA ASP A 45 5.52 15.32 2.97
C ASP A 45 5.73 13.87 3.43
N TRP A 46 5.21 13.54 4.63
CA TRP A 46 5.31 12.19 5.19
C TRP A 46 4.67 11.10 4.30
N PHE A 47 3.71 11.50 3.46
CA PHE A 47 3.00 10.61 2.53
C PHE A 47 3.61 10.56 1.12
N TYR A 48 4.65 11.37 0.81
CA TYR A 48 5.25 11.44 -0.53
C TYR A 48 5.57 10.07 -1.12
N ARG A 49 6.33 9.25 -0.39
CA ARG A 49 6.73 7.91 -0.84
C ARG A 49 5.52 7.02 -1.13
N TYR A 50 4.48 7.10 -0.30
CA TYR A 50 3.26 6.32 -0.51
C TYR A 50 2.53 6.78 -1.78
N VAL A 51 2.54 8.07 -2.11
CA VAL A 51 1.93 8.60 -3.35
C VAL A 51 2.69 8.11 -4.57
N VAL A 52 4.02 8.20 -4.57
CA VAL A 52 4.87 7.70 -5.66
C VAL A 52 4.63 6.20 -5.91
N ASP A 53 4.66 5.39 -4.85
CA ASP A 53 4.43 3.95 -4.96
C ASP A 53 2.98 3.64 -5.37
N GLY A 54 2.01 4.40 -4.84
CA GLY A 54 0.60 4.23 -5.19
C GLY A 54 0.29 4.54 -6.65
N LEU A 55 0.98 5.51 -7.25
CA LEU A 55 0.93 5.78 -8.69
C LEU A 55 1.60 4.66 -9.50
N ARG A 56 2.79 4.24 -9.08
CA ARG A 56 3.54 3.16 -9.73
C ARG A 56 2.75 1.85 -9.77
N PHE A 57 2.04 1.53 -8.70
CA PHE A 57 1.22 0.31 -8.59
C PHE A 57 -0.21 0.48 -9.12
N GLY A 58 -0.56 1.66 -9.65
CA GLY A 58 -1.90 1.93 -10.17
C GLY A 58 -3.01 1.97 -9.12
N ILE A 59 -2.66 2.02 -7.81
CA ILE A 59 -3.63 2.02 -6.70
C ILE A 59 -4.43 3.32 -6.68
N ILE A 60 -3.77 4.43 -7.02
CA ILE A 60 -4.37 5.75 -7.06
C ILE A 60 -4.26 6.38 -8.45
N THR A 61 -5.22 7.27 -8.73
CA THR A 61 -5.23 8.17 -9.87
C THR A 61 -5.42 9.59 -9.37
N GLY A 62 -5.04 10.60 -10.14
CA GLY A 62 -5.36 12.00 -9.85
C GLY A 62 -6.88 12.24 -9.78
N VAL A 63 -7.28 13.32 -9.11
CA VAL A 63 -8.70 13.66 -8.95
C VAL A 63 -9.30 14.43 -10.14
N SER A 64 -8.50 15.18 -10.93
CA SER A 64 -8.86 15.73 -12.24
C SER A 64 -7.79 16.69 -12.79
N GLY A 65 -7.84 17.02 -14.09
CA GLY A 65 -7.06 18.06 -14.76
C GLY A 65 -5.83 17.54 -15.48
N ASP A 66 -5.08 18.47 -16.08
CA ASP A 66 -3.83 18.18 -16.81
C ASP A 66 -2.66 17.92 -15.87
N THR A 67 -2.80 18.26 -14.57
CA THR A 67 -1.82 18.02 -13.51
C THR A 67 -2.35 17.00 -12.51
N PHE A 68 -1.44 16.22 -11.92
CA PHE A 68 -1.82 15.26 -10.88
C PHE A 68 -2.09 15.99 -9.57
N ARG A 69 -3.29 15.79 -9.04
CA ARG A 69 -3.72 16.26 -7.73
C ARG A 69 -4.11 15.10 -6.85
N PHE A 70 -3.47 14.94 -5.68
CA PHE A 70 -3.70 13.83 -4.75
C PHE A 70 -4.78 14.11 -3.72
N VAL A 71 -4.85 15.33 -3.20
CA VAL A 71 -5.75 15.78 -2.12
C VAL A 71 -5.59 14.93 -0.86
N PRO A 72 -4.40 14.97 -0.18
CA PRO A 72 -4.01 14.05 0.88
C PRO A 72 -4.96 14.05 2.08
N ASP A 73 -5.47 15.21 2.47
CA ASP A 73 -6.29 15.39 3.68
C ASP A 73 -7.80 15.17 3.45
N ARG A 74 -8.19 14.87 2.21
CA ARG A 74 -9.60 14.59 1.90
C ARG A 74 -10.01 13.25 2.50
N ASP A 75 -11.09 13.24 3.27
CA ASP A 75 -11.72 12.01 3.74
C ASP A 75 -12.15 11.13 2.56
N VAL A 76 -12.02 9.82 2.70
CA VAL A 76 -12.43 8.86 1.68
C VAL A 76 -13.73 8.17 2.04
N THR A 77 -14.51 7.88 1.02
CA THR A 77 -15.70 7.05 1.18
C THR A 77 -15.30 5.56 1.23
N ARG A 78 -16.20 4.76 1.76
CA ARG A 78 -16.04 3.30 1.81
C ARG A 78 -15.83 2.69 0.42
N GLY A 79 -16.56 3.15 -0.58
CA GLY A 79 -16.41 2.71 -1.97
C GLY A 79 -15.05 3.10 -2.57
N GLU A 80 -14.57 4.32 -2.29
CA GLU A 80 -13.24 4.76 -2.71
C GLU A 80 -12.14 3.92 -2.09
N PHE A 81 -12.21 3.64 -0.79
CA PHE A 81 -11.22 2.81 -0.11
C PHE A 81 -11.19 1.38 -0.66
N ILE A 82 -12.37 0.79 -0.90
CA ILE A 82 -12.49 -0.54 -1.49
C ILE A 82 -11.93 -0.56 -2.92
N ALA A 83 -12.15 0.50 -3.71
CA ALA A 83 -11.57 0.59 -5.05
C ALA A 83 -10.03 0.70 -5.02
N MET A 84 -9.47 1.42 -4.06
CA MET A 84 -8.00 1.45 -3.85
C MET A 84 -7.47 0.07 -3.48
N LEU A 85 -8.14 -0.65 -2.57
CA LEU A 85 -7.78 -2.02 -2.19
C LEU A 85 -7.89 -3.00 -3.37
N GLY A 86 -8.96 -2.89 -4.16
CA GLY A 86 -9.14 -3.73 -5.34
C GLY A 86 -8.07 -3.49 -6.41
N ARG A 87 -7.64 -2.25 -6.62
CA ARG A 87 -6.52 -1.95 -7.51
C ARG A 87 -5.18 -2.50 -6.98
N LEU A 88 -4.97 -2.46 -5.67
CA LEU A 88 -3.83 -3.14 -5.06
C LEU A 88 -3.88 -4.65 -5.37
N HIS A 89 -5.05 -5.27 -5.24
CA HIS A 89 -5.22 -6.69 -5.58
C HIS A 89 -4.94 -6.96 -7.06
N GLU A 90 -5.46 -6.11 -7.97
CA GLU A 90 -5.21 -6.22 -9.41
C GLU A 90 -3.72 -6.14 -9.76
N TYR A 91 -2.96 -5.33 -9.05
CA TYR A 91 -1.52 -5.21 -9.25
C TYR A 91 -0.78 -6.56 -9.05
N GLY A 92 -1.22 -7.36 -8.06
CA GLY A 92 -0.60 -8.65 -7.77
C GLY A 92 -1.28 -9.84 -8.46
N HIS A 93 -2.59 -9.82 -8.67
CA HIS A 93 -3.37 -11.01 -9.05
C HIS A 93 -4.09 -10.86 -10.41
N GLY A 94 -3.95 -9.70 -11.06
CA GLY A 94 -4.64 -9.43 -12.31
C GLY A 94 -6.06 -8.86 -12.11
N PRO A 95 -6.77 -8.57 -13.20
CA PRO A 95 -7.98 -7.74 -13.18
C PRO A 95 -9.17 -8.38 -12.45
N ILE A 96 -9.85 -7.56 -11.64
CA ILE A 96 -11.13 -7.89 -11.01
C ILE A 96 -12.27 -7.57 -11.97
N GLY A 97 -12.77 -8.55 -12.69
CA GLY A 97 -13.87 -8.38 -13.61
C GLY A 97 -13.65 -7.31 -14.69
N THR A 98 -14.71 -6.94 -15.40
CA THR A 98 -14.69 -5.87 -16.40
C THR A 98 -15.37 -4.61 -15.85
N PRO A 99 -14.88 -3.41 -16.20
CA PRO A 99 -15.60 -2.17 -15.90
C PRO A 99 -17.00 -2.21 -16.50
N GLY A 100 -18.01 -1.93 -15.69
CA GLY A 100 -19.41 -1.79 -16.14
C GLY A 100 -19.81 -0.32 -16.20
N ASP A 101 -21.09 -0.07 -16.53
CA ASP A 101 -21.68 1.28 -16.61
C ASP A 101 -21.94 1.92 -15.23
N GLY A 102 -21.68 1.21 -14.16
CA GLY A 102 -21.88 1.66 -12.77
C GLY A 102 -20.78 2.62 -12.25
N PRO A 103 -20.89 3.05 -10.99
CA PRO A 103 -19.84 3.83 -10.34
C PRO A 103 -18.49 3.09 -10.39
N PHE A 104 -17.37 3.83 -10.46
CA PHE A 104 -16.02 3.27 -10.62
C PHE A 104 -15.62 2.23 -9.55
N TYR A 105 -16.23 2.30 -8.37
CA TYR A 105 -16.00 1.36 -7.26
C TYR A 105 -16.88 0.09 -7.33
N GLN A 106 -17.86 0.03 -8.24
CA GLN A 106 -18.91 -1.02 -8.21
C GLN A 106 -18.29 -2.43 -8.29
N ARG A 107 -17.45 -2.70 -9.29
CA ARG A 107 -16.83 -4.01 -9.49
C ARG A 107 -15.95 -4.43 -8.30
N TYR A 108 -15.25 -3.48 -7.70
CA TYR A 108 -14.41 -3.74 -6.53
C TYR A 108 -15.26 -4.02 -5.28
N LEU A 109 -16.40 -3.36 -5.16
CA LEU A 109 -17.33 -3.60 -4.07
C LEU A 109 -17.96 -5.00 -4.17
N GLU A 110 -18.41 -5.38 -5.36
CA GLU A 110 -18.94 -6.72 -5.64
C GLU A 110 -17.91 -7.81 -5.35
N TRP A 111 -16.70 -7.65 -5.86
CA TRP A 111 -15.58 -8.53 -5.55
C TRP A 111 -15.30 -8.63 -4.05
N ALA A 112 -15.23 -7.51 -3.35
CA ALA A 112 -14.93 -7.50 -1.92
C ALA A 112 -16.03 -8.17 -1.07
N VAL A 113 -17.28 -8.11 -1.52
CA VAL A 113 -18.41 -8.82 -0.90
C VAL A 113 -18.30 -10.32 -1.18
N GLU A 114 -18.08 -10.72 -2.44
CA GLU A 114 -17.90 -12.11 -2.84
C GLU A 114 -16.76 -12.80 -2.07
N MET A 115 -15.65 -12.09 -1.91
CA MET A 115 -14.49 -12.58 -1.15
C MET A 115 -14.67 -12.51 0.38
N GLY A 116 -15.80 -11.99 0.89
CA GLY A 116 -16.05 -11.85 2.32
C GLY A 116 -15.19 -10.77 3.02
N ILE A 117 -14.53 -9.89 2.25
CA ILE A 117 -13.73 -8.79 2.78
C ILE A 117 -14.62 -7.69 3.35
N VAL A 118 -15.75 -7.44 2.70
CA VAL A 118 -16.72 -6.41 3.07
C VAL A 118 -18.07 -7.03 3.35
N HIS A 119 -18.66 -6.63 4.48
CA HIS A 119 -20.02 -6.97 4.82
C HIS A 119 -20.86 -5.70 4.95
N GLY A 120 -22.16 -5.81 4.71
CA GLY A 120 -23.12 -4.76 5.00
C GLY A 120 -23.28 -4.50 6.50
N ASN A 121 -24.00 -3.44 6.84
CA ASN A 121 -24.46 -3.19 8.19
C ASN A 121 -25.52 -4.26 8.60
N GLN A 122 -26.13 -4.09 9.79
CA GLN A 122 -27.18 -5.01 10.28
C GLN A 122 -28.40 -5.15 9.37
N HIS A 123 -28.56 -4.25 8.40
CA HIS A 123 -29.64 -4.27 7.38
C HIS A 123 -29.14 -4.80 6.01
N GLY A 124 -27.87 -5.18 5.91
CA GLY A 124 -27.25 -5.61 4.67
C GLY A 124 -26.71 -4.48 3.77
N ASP A 125 -26.85 -3.20 4.19
CA ASP A 125 -26.42 -2.07 3.38
C ASP A 125 -24.89 -1.93 3.39
N LEU A 126 -24.28 -1.90 2.22
CA LEU A 126 -22.83 -1.76 2.03
C LEU A 126 -22.32 -0.32 2.24
N MET A 127 -23.20 0.66 2.09
CA MET A 127 -22.97 2.09 2.33
C MET A 127 -21.72 2.65 1.59
N PRO A 128 -21.55 2.46 0.27
CA PRO A 128 -20.33 2.82 -0.44
C PRO A 128 -20.03 4.31 -0.47
N ARG A 129 -21.06 5.17 -0.30
CA ARG A 129 -20.92 6.64 -0.28
C ARG A 129 -20.67 7.21 1.11
N ALA A 130 -20.82 6.42 2.18
CA ALA A 130 -20.49 6.85 3.52
C ALA A 130 -18.97 6.95 3.68
N LEU A 131 -18.52 7.90 4.50
CA LEU A 131 -17.11 8.01 4.87
C LEU A 131 -16.69 6.75 5.64
N VAL A 132 -15.47 6.28 5.41
CA VAL A 132 -14.89 5.16 6.15
C VAL A 132 -14.14 5.68 7.37
N ASN A 133 -14.39 5.08 8.54
CA ASN A 133 -13.61 5.39 9.73
C ASN A 133 -12.42 4.43 9.93
N ARG A 134 -11.57 4.74 10.92
CA ARG A 134 -10.33 3.99 11.14
C ARG A 134 -10.55 2.54 11.54
N GLU A 135 -11.54 2.23 12.38
CA GLU A 135 -11.83 0.84 12.75
C GLU A 135 -12.43 0.03 11.59
N GLN A 136 -13.27 0.65 10.75
CA GLN A 136 -13.81 0.01 9.55
C GLN A 136 -12.69 -0.28 8.54
N LYS A 137 -11.80 0.69 8.30
CA LYS A 137 -10.61 0.51 7.46
C LYS A 137 -9.76 -0.67 7.97
N ALA A 138 -9.50 -0.71 9.29
CA ALA A 138 -8.70 -1.78 9.88
C ALA A 138 -9.32 -3.16 9.64
N VAL A 139 -10.62 -3.31 9.83
CA VAL A 139 -11.30 -4.60 9.60
C VAL A 139 -11.30 -5.01 8.14
N ILE A 140 -11.47 -4.07 7.20
CA ILE A 140 -11.39 -4.38 5.76
C ILE A 140 -10.00 -4.89 5.40
N VAL A 141 -8.94 -4.21 5.85
CA VAL A 141 -7.56 -4.63 5.59
C VAL A 141 -7.23 -5.96 6.27
N TYR A 142 -7.65 -6.14 7.52
CA TYR A 142 -7.48 -7.40 8.23
C TYR A 142 -8.07 -8.57 7.44
N ARG A 143 -9.33 -8.45 7.00
CA ARG A 143 -10.01 -9.50 6.24
C ARG A 143 -9.35 -9.77 4.90
N TYR A 144 -8.85 -8.73 4.23
CA TYR A 144 -8.09 -8.89 3.00
C TYR A 144 -6.84 -9.75 3.23
N ILE A 145 -6.04 -9.43 4.24
CA ILE A 145 -4.84 -10.18 4.61
C ILE A 145 -5.20 -11.64 4.99
N ASP A 146 -6.30 -11.82 5.70
CA ASP A 146 -6.77 -13.13 6.18
C ASP A 146 -7.26 -14.02 5.02
N VAL A 147 -8.07 -13.46 4.12
CA VAL A 147 -8.62 -14.17 2.94
C VAL A 147 -7.54 -14.63 1.97
N PHE A 148 -6.49 -13.84 1.78
CA PHE A 148 -5.39 -14.16 0.88
C PHE A 148 -4.16 -14.78 1.58
N ASP A 149 -4.30 -15.15 2.86
CA ASP A 149 -3.26 -15.80 3.67
C ASP A 149 -1.91 -15.06 3.67
N LEU A 150 -1.97 -13.73 3.76
CA LEU A 150 -0.78 -12.88 3.67
C LEU A 150 -0.06 -12.69 5.02
N TRP A 151 -0.53 -13.32 6.11
CA TRP A 151 0.03 -13.08 7.44
C TRP A 151 1.50 -13.47 7.58
N GLU A 152 1.96 -14.50 6.89
CA GLU A 152 3.34 -14.95 6.93
C GLU A 152 4.35 -13.88 6.48
N TYR A 153 3.96 -13.01 5.53
CA TYR A 153 4.81 -11.92 5.03
C TYR A 153 5.03 -10.81 6.08
N PHE A 154 4.22 -10.77 7.13
CA PHE A 154 4.32 -9.81 8.22
C PHE A 154 4.86 -10.43 9.52
N GLU A 155 5.25 -11.71 9.53
CA GLU A 155 5.73 -12.37 10.75
C GLU A 155 7.07 -11.84 11.25
N HIS A 156 7.92 -11.40 10.35
CA HIS A 156 9.24 -10.84 10.69
C HIS A 156 9.15 -9.49 11.42
N GLU A 157 8.03 -8.80 11.30
CA GLU A 157 7.77 -7.53 11.96
C GLU A 157 7.01 -7.68 13.28
N TYR A 158 6.98 -8.91 13.86
CA TYR A 158 6.31 -9.12 15.15
C TYR A 158 7.03 -8.35 16.26
N VAL A 159 6.56 -7.16 16.51
CA VAL A 159 6.87 -6.44 17.73
C VAL A 159 5.89 -6.94 18.79
N MET A 160 6.40 -7.55 19.86
CA MET A 160 5.62 -7.73 21.06
C MET A 160 5.10 -6.37 21.48
N ALA A 161 3.98 -5.96 20.90
CA ALA A 161 3.37 -4.67 21.21
C ALA A 161 2.74 -4.76 22.61
N THR A 162 3.61 -4.70 23.62
CA THR A 162 3.18 -4.43 25.00
C THR A 162 2.51 -3.06 25.13
N VAL A 163 2.64 -2.23 24.08
CA VAL A 163 2.05 -0.90 24.00
C VAL A 163 0.77 -0.96 23.17
N THR A 164 -0.35 -0.99 23.83
CA THR A 164 -1.67 -0.85 23.20
C THR A 164 -2.04 0.63 22.99
N PHE A 165 -3.13 0.88 22.29
CA PHE A 165 -3.73 2.22 22.17
C PHE A 165 -4.30 2.68 23.53
N ARG A 166 -4.22 3.98 23.79
CA ARG A 166 -4.83 4.56 25.01
C ARG A 166 -6.33 4.48 24.99
N ASP A 167 -6.91 4.53 23.81
CA ASP A 167 -8.35 4.46 23.51
C ASP A 167 -8.79 3.07 23.04
N VAL A 168 -8.09 2.01 23.44
CA VAL A 168 -8.41 0.63 23.02
C VAL A 168 -9.85 0.23 23.40
N GLU A 169 -10.38 0.76 24.51
CA GLU A 169 -11.74 0.49 24.97
C GLU A 169 -12.80 1.20 24.12
N GLU A 170 -12.45 2.25 23.39
CA GLU A 170 -13.33 2.94 22.44
C GLU A 170 -13.48 2.18 21.12
N ILE A 171 -12.55 1.24 20.82
CA ILE A 171 -12.65 0.39 19.63
C ILE A 171 -13.83 -0.57 19.80
N SER A 172 -14.74 -0.55 18.82
CA SER A 172 -15.88 -1.46 18.80
C SER A 172 -15.46 -2.91 18.97
N GLN A 173 -16.23 -3.71 19.69
CA GLN A 173 -15.90 -5.11 20.00
C GLN A 173 -15.58 -5.92 18.73
N TRP A 174 -16.30 -5.70 17.64
CA TRP A 174 -16.09 -6.40 16.35
C TRP A 174 -14.79 -5.99 15.65
N ALA A 175 -14.24 -4.81 15.93
CA ALA A 175 -13.03 -4.27 15.30
C ALA A 175 -11.77 -4.44 16.18
N ARG A 176 -11.93 -4.69 17.49
CA ARG A 176 -10.81 -4.71 18.45
C ARG A 176 -9.76 -5.76 18.12
N GLY A 177 -10.15 -7.01 17.90
CA GLY A 177 -9.24 -8.07 17.54
C GLY A 177 -8.46 -7.79 16.24
N PRO A 178 -9.15 -7.52 15.14
CA PRO A 178 -8.52 -7.10 13.87
C PRO A 178 -7.55 -5.93 14.03
N THR A 179 -7.94 -4.86 14.70
CA THR A 179 -7.12 -3.66 14.91
C THR A 179 -5.83 -3.99 15.67
N LEU A 180 -5.95 -4.74 16.78
CA LEU A 180 -4.78 -5.13 17.58
C LEU A 180 -3.84 -6.07 16.81
N ARG A 181 -4.36 -6.96 15.97
CA ARG A 181 -3.51 -7.82 15.14
C ARG A 181 -2.75 -7.02 14.08
N LEU A 182 -3.40 -6.09 13.38
CA LEU A 182 -2.71 -5.19 12.47
C LEU A 182 -1.67 -4.32 13.18
N ARG A 183 -1.96 -3.87 14.40
CA ARG A 183 -1.02 -3.11 15.23
C ARG A 183 0.21 -3.95 15.59
N SER A 184 0.03 -5.21 15.97
CA SER A 184 1.13 -6.12 16.33
C SER A 184 2.07 -6.40 15.17
N ARG A 185 1.63 -6.18 13.93
CA ARG A 185 2.41 -6.33 12.69
C ARG A 185 2.86 -4.98 12.10
N LEU A 186 2.80 -3.90 12.88
CA LEU A 186 3.19 -2.54 12.47
C LEU A 186 2.48 -2.01 11.21
N LEU A 187 1.35 -2.64 10.82
CA LEU A 187 0.56 -2.18 9.69
C LEU A 187 -0.24 -0.92 10.00
N ILE A 188 -0.64 -0.74 11.27
CA ILE A 188 -1.26 0.50 11.75
C ILE A 188 -0.47 1.10 12.90
N PHE A 189 -0.47 2.42 12.97
CA PHE A 189 0.20 3.19 14.00
C PHE A 189 -0.80 4.01 14.79
N PHE A 190 -0.35 4.48 15.93
CA PHE A 190 -1.02 5.48 16.74
C PHE A 190 -0.42 6.87 16.44
N ASP A 191 -1.12 7.91 16.84
CA ASP A 191 -0.59 9.27 16.85
C ASP A 191 0.51 9.44 17.94
N ARG A 192 1.06 10.66 18.06
CA ARG A 192 2.12 10.96 19.05
C ARG A 192 1.70 10.62 20.49
N ASP A 193 0.42 10.75 20.80
CA ASP A 193 -0.16 10.53 22.11
C ASP A 193 -0.65 9.08 22.33
N ARG A 194 -0.42 8.20 21.36
CA ARG A 194 -0.80 6.78 21.36
C ARG A 194 -2.31 6.52 21.27
N TYR A 195 -3.04 7.40 20.59
CA TYR A 195 -4.45 7.18 20.26
C TYR A 195 -4.59 6.57 18.87
N PHE A 196 -5.56 5.68 18.73
CA PHE A 196 -5.98 5.11 17.45
C PHE A 196 -7.05 5.97 16.78
N GLY A 197 -7.98 6.52 17.57
CA GLY A 197 -9.12 7.30 17.09
C GLY A 197 -10.07 6.45 16.24
N PRO A 198 -10.69 5.38 16.77
CA PRO A 198 -11.43 4.38 15.99
C PRO A 198 -12.54 4.97 15.13
N HIS A 199 -13.21 6.01 15.62
CA HIS A 199 -14.36 6.63 14.97
C HIS A 199 -14.00 7.82 14.07
N ASN A 200 -12.72 8.23 14.03
CA ASN A 200 -12.26 9.28 13.13
C ASN A 200 -12.32 8.80 11.67
N ASN A 201 -12.75 9.69 10.78
CA ASN A 201 -12.67 9.43 9.35
C ASN A 201 -11.21 9.21 8.91
N VAL A 202 -11.06 8.57 7.78
CA VAL A 202 -9.75 8.25 7.22
C VAL A 202 -9.47 9.13 6.03
N THR A 203 -8.32 9.80 6.05
CA THR A 203 -7.88 10.60 4.92
C THR A 203 -7.35 9.74 3.77
N ARG A 204 -7.22 10.36 2.60
CA ARG A 204 -6.70 9.71 1.41
C ARG A 204 -5.23 9.29 1.60
N ALA A 205 -4.41 10.12 2.25
CA ALA A 205 -3.03 9.78 2.59
C ALA A 205 -2.93 8.60 3.57
N GLU A 206 -3.75 8.58 4.63
CA GLU A 206 -3.82 7.48 5.59
C GLU A 206 -4.33 6.17 4.96
N SER A 207 -5.24 6.26 4.01
CA SER A 207 -5.74 5.12 3.25
C SER A 207 -4.63 4.50 2.39
N LEU A 208 -3.90 5.34 1.67
CA LEU A 208 -2.82 4.89 0.81
C LEU A 208 -1.66 4.29 1.61
N GLN A 209 -1.31 4.89 2.75
CA GLN A 209 -0.24 4.41 3.61
C GLN A 209 -0.39 2.93 3.98
N ILE A 210 -1.57 2.51 4.46
CA ILE A 210 -1.78 1.11 4.86
C ILE A 210 -1.76 0.18 3.65
N LEU A 211 -2.30 0.61 2.51
CA LEU A 211 -2.34 -0.20 1.29
C LEU A 211 -0.94 -0.43 0.72
N ILE A 212 -0.07 0.60 0.72
CA ILE A 212 1.33 0.44 0.30
C ILE A 212 2.11 -0.47 1.25
N ARG A 213 1.82 -0.47 2.54
CA ARG A 213 2.43 -1.43 3.48
C ARG A 213 2.01 -2.87 3.23
N VAL A 214 0.79 -3.07 2.76
CA VAL A 214 0.30 -4.41 2.38
C VAL A 214 0.82 -4.82 1.01
N SER A 215 1.18 -3.87 0.13
CA SER A 215 1.59 -4.16 -1.25
C SER A 215 2.85 -5.03 -1.36
N SER A 216 3.78 -4.95 -0.41
CA SER A 216 4.96 -5.82 -0.39
C SER A 216 4.57 -7.30 -0.31
N ALA A 217 3.67 -7.65 0.61
CA ALA A 217 3.18 -9.02 0.74
C ALA A 217 2.42 -9.49 -0.51
N VAL A 218 1.64 -8.62 -1.14
CA VAL A 218 0.94 -8.93 -2.39
C VAL A 218 1.92 -9.15 -3.54
N TYR A 219 2.99 -8.34 -3.60
CA TYR A 219 4.03 -8.49 -4.62
C TYR A 219 4.80 -9.81 -4.44
N ASP A 220 5.24 -10.12 -3.23
CA ASP A 220 6.04 -11.31 -2.92
C ASP A 220 5.25 -12.60 -3.15
N LEU A 221 3.92 -12.59 -2.92
CA LEU A 221 3.05 -13.73 -3.19
C LEU A 221 3.07 -14.13 -4.68
N VAL A 222 3.11 -13.16 -5.60
CA VAL A 222 3.04 -13.41 -7.06
C VAL A 222 4.41 -13.48 -7.72
N HIS A 223 5.47 -13.08 -7.01
CA HIS A 223 6.86 -13.13 -7.46
C HIS A 223 7.73 -13.85 -6.40
N PRO A 224 7.45 -15.14 -6.10
CA PRO A 224 8.26 -15.87 -5.14
C PRO A 224 9.71 -15.94 -5.61
N ALA A 225 10.66 -15.74 -4.67
CA ALA A 225 12.11 -15.72 -4.92
C ALA A 225 12.64 -17.08 -5.39
#